data_45d806b27479535bc38f93336480aca4
#
_entry.id   45d806b27479535bc38f93336480aca4
#
_cell.length_a   1.000
_cell.length_b   1.000
_cell.length_c   1.000
_cell.angle_alpha   90.00
_cell.angle_beta   90.00
_cell.angle_gamma   90.00
#
_symmetry.space_group_name_H-M   'P 1'
#
loop_
_entity.id
_entity.type
_entity.pdbx_description
1 polymer ?
#
loop_
_entity_poly.entity_id
_entity_poly.type
_entity_poly.pdbx_seq_one_letter_code
_entity_poly.pdbx_strand_id
1 'polypeptide(L)'
;TRSLTNFIRDKGAPKGTISNNNKGDFNLKKLINNSIKWPGLNGLDLAKIVTTKKKYLWKGFKTWKKEKGFEKNKKKKYKIVAIDYGIKKNILRYFSNFNCEVTVVPCGLEAEDIIKLKPDGIFLSNGPGDPAAT
;
A
#
# COMPACT_ATOMS: atom_id res chain seq x y z
N THR A 1 15.13 -8.00 9.73
CA THR A 1 15.81 -7.99 11.04
C THR A 1 16.10 -6.58 11.50
N ARG A 2 16.29 -6.37 12.79
CA ARG A 2 16.57 -5.04 13.39
C ARG A 2 17.85 -4.42 12.79
N SER A 3 18.87 -5.23 12.54
CA SER A 3 20.14 -4.79 11.93
C SER A 3 19.94 -4.16 10.56
N LEU A 4 19.10 -4.75 9.69
CA LEU A 4 18.78 -4.20 8.38
C LEU A 4 18.02 -2.88 8.51
N THR A 5 17.06 -2.79 9.44
CA THR A 5 16.31 -1.55 9.70
C THR A 5 17.25 -0.42 10.14
N ASN A 6 18.16 -0.72 11.05
CA ASN A 6 19.16 0.25 11.53
C ASN A 6 20.09 0.67 10.38
N PHE A 7 20.56 -0.28 9.57
CA PHE A 7 21.41 0.02 8.41
C PHE A 7 20.71 0.96 7.43
N ILE A 8 19.45 0.68 7.08
CA ILE A 8 18.66 1.54 6.17
C ILE A 8 18.47 2.94 6.75
N ARG A 9 18.19 3.03 8.06
CA ARG A 9 18.04 4.33 8.74
C ARG A 9 19.33 5.14 8.71
N ASP A 10 20.47 4.50 8.93
CA ASP A 10 21.74 5.20 9.12
C ASP A 10 22.45 5.49 7.78
N LYS A 11 22.24 4.67 6.75
CA LYS A 11 22.91 4.73 5.45
C LYS A 11 21.99 5.08 4.29
N GLY A 12 20.68 5.23 4.51
CA GLY A 12 19.67 5.38 3.46
C GLY A 12 19.26 4.04 2.86
N ALA A 13 18.43 4.09 1.81
CA ALA A 13 17.90 2.91 1.13
C ALA A 13 18.92 2.32 0.14
N PRO A 14 19.69 1.28 0.51
CA PRO A 14 20.68 0.67 -0.37
C PRO A 14 20.00 -0.17 -1.45
N LYS A 15 20.68 -0.34 -2.56
CA LYS A 15 20.30 -1.34 -3.56
C LYS A 15 20.56 -2.73 -2.98
N GLY A 16 19.63 -3.65 -3.14
CA GLY A 16 19.76 -4.99 -2.59
C GLY A 16 18.95 -6.03 -3.36
N THR A 17 19.30 -7.29 -3.22
CA THR A 17 18.58 -8.42 -3.76
C THR A 17 18.16 -9.37 -2.62
N ILE A 18 16.89 -9.76 -2.61
CA ILE A 18 16.37 -10.79 -1.71
C ILE A 18 16.20 -12.07 -2.52
N SER A 19 16.75 -13.17 -2.02
CA SER A 19 16.61 -14.47 -2.65
C SER A 19 16.18 -15.51 -1.62
N ASN A 20 15.34 -16.44 -2.03
CA ASN A 20 14.95 -17.60 -1.25
C ASN A 20 15.23 -18.86 -2.05
N ASN A 21 15.91 -19.82 -1.44
CA ASN A 21 16.19 -21.14 -2.00
C ASN A 21 16.16 -22.18 -0.88
N ASN A 22 15.28 -23.17 -1.03
CA ASN A 22 15.09 -24.23 -0.03
C ASN A 22 16.34 -25.10 0.21
N LYS A 23 17.27 -25.15 -0.78
CA LYS A 23 18.54 -25.88 -0.67
C LYS A 23 19.68 -25.06 -0.07
N GLY A 24 19.47 -23.76 0.12
CA GLY A 24 20.52 -22.86 0.63
C GLY A 24 21.60 -22.49 -0.40
N ASP A 25 21.48 -22.94 -1.65
CA ASP A 25 22.46 -22.66 -2.70
C ASP A 25 22.20 -21.29 -3.32
N PHE A 26 23.10 -20.37 -3.15
CA PHE A 26 22.99 -19.01 -3.67
C PHE A 26 24.18 -18.63 -4.54
N ASN A 27 23.93 -18.21 -5.76
CA ASN A 27 24.94 -17.60 -6.61
C ASN A 27 25.15 -16.14 -6.20
N LEU A 28 26.07 -15.91 -5.27
CA LEU A 28 26.35 -14.57 -4.72
C LEU A 28 26.77 -13.57 -5.80
N LYS A 29 27.57 -13.98 -6.79
CA LYS A 29 27.99 -13.11 -7.90
C LYS A 29 26.78 -12.60 -8.69
N LYS A 30 25.81 -13.49 -8.99
CA LYS A 30 24.56 -13.13 -9.68
C LYS A 30 23.71 -12.17 -8.82
N LEU A 31 23.60 -12.42 -7.52
CA LEU A 31 22.79 -11.59 -6.62
C LEU A 31 23.40 -10.19 -6.47
N ILE A 32 24.71 -10.08 -6.30
CA ILE A 32 25.44 -8.82 -6.24
C ILE A 32 25.26 -8.03 -7.56
N ASN A 33 25.43 -8.70 -8.70
CA ASN A 33 25.25 -8.06 -10.00
C ASN A 33 23.82 -7.55 -10.22
N ASN A 34 22.81 -8.30 -9.77
CA ASN A 34 21.42 -7.85 -9.81
C ASN A 34 21.19 -6.60 -8.95
N SER A 35 21.82 -6.54 -7.76
CA SER A 35 21.74 -5.36 -6.88
C SER A 35 22.39 -4.13 -7.53
N ILE A 36 23.57 -4.30 -8.14
CA ILE A 36 24.30 -3.22 -8.81
C ILE A 36 23.51 -2.69 -10.03
N LYS A 37 22.94 -3.59 -10.83
CA LYS A 37 22.18 -3.25 -12.04
C LYS A 37 20.80 -2.65 -11.76
N TRP A 38 20.29 -2.77 -10.54
CA TRP A 38 19.01 -2.19 -10.17
C TRP A 38 19.07 -0.65 -10.29
N PRO A 39 18.23 0.00 -11.12
CA PRO A 39 18.30 1.45 -11.37
C PRO A 39 17.96 2.30 -10.13
N GLY A 40 17.27 1.74 -9.15
CA GLY A 40 16.74 2.47 -8.00
C GLY A 40 15.25 2.78 -8.14
N LEU A 41 14.73 3.66 -7.28
CA LEU A 41 13.32 4.04 -7.27
C LEU A 41 13.01 5.32 -8.05
N ASN A 42 14.02 6.13 -8.33
CA ASN A 42 13.82 7.41 -9.00
C ASN A 42 13.16 7.24 -10.37
N GLY A 43 12.09 7.96 -10.63
CA GLY A 43 11.30 7.89 -11.85
C GLY A 43 10.42 6.65 -11.98
N LEU A 44 10.35 5.77 -10.98
CA LEU A 44 9.50 4.59 -11.02
C LEU A 44 8.10 4.87 -10.43
N ASP A 45 7.09 4.86 -11.29
CA ASP A 45 5.69 4.88 -10.89
C ASP A 45 5.23 3.47 -10.49
N LEU A 46 5.60 3.07 -9.27
CA LEU A 46 5.19 1.77 -8.73
C LEU A 46 3.75 1.78 -8.21
N ALA A 47 3.16 2.94 -7.97
CA ALA A 47 1.77 3.06 -7.54
C ALA A 47 0.83 2.49 -8.61
N LYS A 48 1.06 2.76 -9.89
CA LYS A 48 0.30 2.16 -11.00
C LYS A 48 0.42 0.64 -11.10
N ILE A 49 1.50 0.06 -10.58
CA ILE A 49 1.70 -1.41 -10.58
C ILE A 49 0.91 -2.07 -9.47
N VAL A 50 0.86 -1.46 -8.28
CA VAL A 50 0.27 -2.06 -7.07
C VAL A 50 -1.18 -1.67 -6.82
N THR A 51 -1.69 -0.64 -7.51
CA THR A 51 -3.08 -0.18 -7.38
C THR A 51 -4.10 -1.27 -7.69
N THR A 52 -5.27 -1.16 -7.09
CA THR A 52 -6.39 -2.05 -7.44
C THR A 52 -6.81 -1.90 -8.91
N LYS A 53 -7.17 -3.00 -9.55
CA LYS A 53 -7.62 -2.98 -10.96
C LYS A 53 -9.05 -2.48 -11.14
N LYS A 54 -9.89 -2.58 -10.10
CA LYS A 54 -11.31 -2.20 -10.13
C LYS A 54 -11.70 -1.55 -8.82
N LYS A 55 -12.62 -0.59 -8.88
CA LYS A 55 -13.23 -0.04 -7.66
C LYS A 55 -13.92 -1.14 -6.87
N TYR A 56 -13.84 -1.07 -5.55
CA TYR A 56 -14.55 -1.97 -4.66
C TYR A 56 -14.97 -1.28 -3.37
N LEU A 57 -16.06 -1.76 -2.79
CA LEU A 57 -16.50 -1.34 -1.48
C LEU A 57 -15.75 -2.15 -0.41
N TRP A 58 -15.07 -1.47 0.50
CA TRP A 58 -14.47 -2.13 1.66
C TRP A 58 -15.55 -2.75 2.53
N LYS A 59 -15.40 -4.05 2.86
CA LYS A 59 -16.43 -4.83 3.59
C LYS A 59 -16.66 -4.37 5.04
N GLY A 60 -15.99 -3.30 5.47
CA GLY A 60 -16.24 -2.63 6.74
C GLY A 60 -15.73 -3.35 7.98
N PHE A 61 -14.70 -4.19 7.85
CA PHE A 61 -14.06 -4.76 9.03
C PHE A 61 -13.27 -3.69 9.78
N LYS A 62 -13.48 -3.63 11.09
CA LYS A 62 -12.72 -2.81 12.05
C LYS A 62 -11.34 -3.40 12.31
N THR A 63 -10.51 -2.66 13.04
CA THR A 63 -9.22 -3.17 13.53
C THR A 63 -9.41 -4.38 14.42
N TRP A 64 -8.45 -5.28 14.39
CA TRP A 64 -8.46 -6.50 15.20
C TRP A 64 -8.37 -6.17 16.70
N LYS A 65 -9.15 -6.89 17.51
CA LYS A 65 -9.12 -6.83 18.97
C LYS A 65 -8.94 -8.24 19.52
N LYS A 66 -8.13 -8.39 20.56
CA LYS A 66 -7.79 -9.70 21.15
C LYS A 66 -9.04 -10.52 21.53
N GLU A 67 -10.04 -9.88 22.12
CA GLU A 67 -11.24 -10.57 22.65
C GLU A 67 -12.33 -10.80 21.58
N LYS A 68 -12.31 -10.01 20.49
CA LYS A 68 -13.42 -9.95 19.51
C LYS A 68 -13.01 -10.23 18.08
N GLY A 69 -11.68 -10.32 17.82
CA GLY A 69 -11.17 -10.47 16.44
C GLY A 69 -11.49 -9.27 15.55
N PHE A 70 -11.85 -9.55 14.31
CA PHE A 70 -12.28 -8.54 13.34
C PHE A 70 -13.79 -8.34 13.36
N GLU A 71 -14.26 -7.24 13.90
CA GLU A 71 -15.68 -6.87 13.92
C GLU A 71 -16.08 -6.16 12.62
N LYS A 72 -17.29 -6.41 12.12
CA LYS A 72 -17.86 -5.65 11.00
C LYS A 72 -18.34 -4.28 11.49
N ASN A 73 -18.15 -3.27 10.65
CA ASN A 73 -18.80 -1.97 10.85
C ASN A 73 -20.27 -2.07 10.45
N LYS A 74 -21.17 -1.96 11.43
CA LYS A 74 -22.63 -1.99 11.23
C LYS A 74 -23.22 -0.61 10.96
N LYS A 75 -22.54 0.47 11.38
CA LYS A 75 -22.96 1.87 11.21
C LYS A 75 -22.10 2.52 10.13
N LYS A 76 -22.75 3.22 9.21
CA LYS A 76 -22.08 3.96 8.12
C LYS A 76 -22.58 5.39 8.19
N LYS A 77 -21.71 6.30 8.59
CA LYS A 77 -22.03 7.73 8.78
C LYS A 77 -21.44 8.59 7.67
N TYR A 78 -20.22 8.27 7.24
CA TYR A 78 -19.48 9.03 6.24
C TYR A 78 -19.09 8.14 5.08
N LYS A 79 -19.11 8.70 3.86
CA LYS A 79 -18.64 8.05 2.63
C LYS A 79 -17.25 8.56 2.29
N ILE A 80 -16.28 7.68 2.28
CA ILE A 80 -14.89 7.99 1.93
C ILE A 80 -14.55 7.31 0.61
N VAL A 81 -13.98 8.05 -0.32
CA VAL A 81 -13.30 7.47 -1.48
C VAL A 81 -11.81 7.43 -1.17
N ALA A 82 -11.23 6.24 -1.18
CA ALA A 82 -9.80 6.02 -0.96
C ALA A 82 -9.14 5.71 -2.31
N ILE A 83 -8.24 6.58 -2.75
CA ILE A 83 -7.43 6.37 -3.95
C ILE A 83 -6.28 5.45 -3.57
N ASP A 84 -6.18 4.32 -4.27
CA ASP A 84 -5.24 3.24 -3.95
C ASP A 84 -3.92 3.42 -4.70
N TYR A 85 -2.92 3.93 -4.00
CA TYR A 85 -1.52 3.94 -4.43
C TYR A 85 -0.71 2.77 -3.84
N GLY A 86 -1.38 1.77 -3.24
CA GLY A 86 -0.78 0.67 -2.47
C GLY A 86 -1.22 0.70 -1.00
N ILE A 87 -2.52 0.87 -0.79
CA ILE A 87 -3.12 1.10 0.52
C ILE A 87 -2.95 -0.07 1.49
N LYS A 88 -2.49 0.20 2.69
CA LYS A 88 -2.48 -0.79 3.78
C LYS A 88 -3.91 -1.06 4.25
N LYS A 89 -4.33 -2.33 4.25
CA LYS A 89 -5.67 -2.74 4.73
C LYS A 89 -6.01 -2.23 6.14
N ASN A 90 -5.00 -1.99 6.97
CA ASN A 90 -5.24 -1.47 8.31
C ASN A 90 -5.77 -0.03 8.32
N ILE A 91 -5.40 0.78 7.34
CA ILE A 91 -5.96 2.12 7.15
C ILE A 91 -7.46 2.03 6.89
N LEU A 92 -7.90 1.11 6.01
CA LEU A 92 -9.31 0.87 5.74
C LEU A 92 -10.07 0.41 6.99
N ARG A 93 -9.42 -0.39 7.86
CA ARG A 93 -10.01 -0.80 9.14
C ARG A 93 -10.17 0.37 10.09
N TYR A 94 -9.22 1.30 10.12
CA TYR A 94 -9.36 2.52 10.92
C TYR A 94 -10.52 3.38 10.45
N PHE A 95 -10.71 3.58 9.16
CA PHE A 95 -11.92 4.23 8.65
C PHE A 95 -13.20 3.53 9.12
N SER A 96 -13.20 2.19 9.13
CA SER A 96 -14.34 1.42 9.66
C SER A 96 -14.57 1.65 11.15
N ASN A 97 -13.52 1.88 11.97
CA ASN A 97 -13.67 2.23 13.38
C ASN A 97 -14.41 3.56 13.56
N PHE A 98 -14.20 4.51 12.65
CA PHE A 98 -14.87 5.81 12.63
C PHE A 98 -16.21 5.80 11.87
N ASN A 99 -16.78 4.62 11.65
CA ASN A 99 -18.06 4.42 10.96
C ASN A 99 -18.08 4.95 9.51
N CYS A 100 -16.95 4.96 8.83
CA CYS A 100 -16.87 5.31 7.42
C CYS A 100 -17.24 4.12 6.53
N GLU A 101 -18.01 4.40 5.48
CA GLU A 101 -18.12 3.53 4.32
C GLU A 101 -17.01 3.92 3.34
N VAL A 102 -16.14 2.98 2.98
CA VAL A 102 -14.98 3.27 2.14
C VAL A 102 -15.11 2.60 0.78
N THR A 103 -15.13 3.38 -0.27
CA THR A 103 -14.96 2.90 -1.64
C THR A 103 -13.50 3.10 -2.04
N VAL A 104 -12.82 2.00 -2.34
CA VAL A 104 -11.44 2.01 -2.83
C VAL A 104 -11.46 2.08 -4.35
N VAL A 105 -10.67 3.00 -4.92
CA VAL A 105 -10.60 3.23 -6.37
C VAL A 105 -9.16 3.16 -6.86
N PRO A 106 -8.93 2.80 -8.14
CA PRO A 106 -7.60 2.86 -8.76
C PRO A 106 -6.99 4.25 -8.72
N CYS A 107 -5.66 4.35 -8.70
CA CYS A 107 -4.94 5.63 -8.68
C CYS A 107 -5.12 6.46 -9.96
N GLY A 108 -5.48 5.83 -11.08
CA GLY A 108 -5.72 6.52 -12.36
C GLY A 108 -7.19 6.89 -12.62
N LEU A 109 -8.04 6.89 -11.59
CA LEU A 109 -9.43 7.33 -11.77
C LEU A 109 -9.50 8.86 -11.82
N GLU A 110 -10.23 9.40 -12.81
CA GLU A 110 -10.38 10.85 -13.00
C GLU A 110 -11.16 11.50 -11.84
N ALA A 111 -10.85 12.78 -11.56
CA ALA A 111 -11.47 13.52 -10.47
C ALA A 111 -13.00 13.61 -10.60
N GLU A 112 -13.50 13.78 -11.80
CA GLU A 112 -14.93 13.82 -12.10
C GLU A 112 -15.66 12.53 -11.71
N ASP A 113 -15.04 11.38 -11.94
CA ASP A 113 -15.63 10.10 -11.58
C ASP A 113 -15.57 9.84 -10.06
N ILE A 114 -14.58 10.40 -9.37
CA ILE A 114 -14.52 10.39 -7.91
C ILE A 114 -15.66 11.25 -7.33
N ILE A 115 -15.86 12.46 -7.87
CA ILE A 115 -16.90 13.39 -7.41
C ILE A 115 -18.30 12.81 -7.64
N LYS A 116 -18.53 12.09 -8.75
CA LYS A 116 -19.81 11.39 -9.02
C LYS A 116 -20.19 10.38 -7.94
N LEU A 117 -19.22 9.85 -7.19
CA LEU A 117 -19.49 8.97 -6.05
C LEU A 117 -20.03 9.71 -4.82
N LYS A 118 -20.08 11.04 -4.86
CA LYS A 118 -20.54 11.92 -3.78
C LYS A 118 -19.93 11.60 -2.43
N PRO A 119 -18.58 11.61 -2.32
CA PRO A 119 -17.91 11.33 -1.05
C PRO A 119 -18.04 12.51 -0.08
N ASP A 120 -18.09 12.22 1.22
CA ASP A 120 -17.89 13.21 2.29
C ASP A 120 -16.40 13.54 2.47
N GLY A 121 -15.50 12.67 2.02
CA GLY A 121 -14.06 12.88 2.04
C GLY A 121 -13.31 11.99 1.06
N ILE A 122 -12.16 12.48 0.60
CA ILE A 122 -11.26 11.76 -0.29
C ILE A 122 -9.96 11.49 0.47
N PHE A 123 -9.46 10.28 0.36
CA PHE A 123 -8.21 9.85 0.98
C PHE A 123 -7.23 9.37 -0.09
N LEU A 124 -6.07 10.01 -0.18
CA LEU A 124 -4.96 9.56 -0.99
C LEU A 124 -4.08 8.65 -0.12
N SER A 125 -3.94 7.40 -0.52
CA SER A 125 -3.17 6.45 0.27
C SER A 125 -1.67 6.65 0.11
N ASN A 126 -0.91 6.08 1.04
CA ASN A 126 0.51 5.86 0.79
C ASN A 126 0.71 4.87 -0.37
N GLY A 127 1.88 4.93 -0.99
CA GLY A 127 2.29 4.03 -2.07
C GLY A 127 3.80 3.85 -2.15
N PRO A 128 4.28 2.88 -2.93
CA PRO A 128 5.69 2.72 -3.24
C PRO A 128 6.09 3.58 -4.44
N GLY A 129 7.40 3.70 -4.66
CA GLY A 129 7.96 4.36 -5.83
C GLY A 129 8.41 5.78 -5.57
N ASP A 130 8.52 6.53 -6.65
CA ASP A 130 8.88 7.94 -6.63
C ASP A 130 7.60 8.79 -6.69
N PRO A 131 7.31 9.61 -5.66
CA PRO A 131 6.13 10.47 -5.67
C PRO A 131 6.09 11.47 -6.84
N ALA A 132 7.25 11.82 -7.39
CA ALA A 132 7.32 12.74 -8.54
C ALA A 132 6.95 12.06 -9.87
N ALA A 133 6.87 10.72 -9.89
CA ALA A 133 6.52 9.94 -11.08
C ALA A 133 5.04 9.49 -11.09
N THR A 134 4.28 9.76 -10.00
CA THR A 134 2.89 9.30 -9.84
C THR A 134 1.86 10.39 -10.09
#